data_5a277193ddf5be1d63132424bf91475e
#
_entry.id   5a277193ddf5be1d63132424bf91475e
#
_cell.length_a   1.000
_cell.length_b   1.000
_cell.length_c   1.000
_cell.angle_alpha   90.00
_cell.angle_beta   90.00
_cell.angle_gamma   90.00
#
_symmetry.space_group_name_H-M   'P 1'
#
loop_
_entity.id
_entity.type
_entity.pdbx_description
1 polymer ?
#
loop_
_entity_poly.entity_id
_entity_poly.type
_entity_poly.pdbx_seq_one_letter_code
_entity_poly.pdbx_strand_id
1 'polypeptide(L)'
;DYMENIAYLISSNEDVQDYLFSDEIDSEGRYRILKQFETILDSRSDIRNVGIISKSGRMLINNGSKSVNHDLNINTQEWYTQALNSPEGPTLTSSHVQHIISGERPWVITLSRGIRDRSGSGEKEGVFFIDLNYSAISGLCDQSTVGTKGYAFILDAKGNIVYHPQQQ
;
A
#
# COMPACT_ATOMS: atom_id res chain seq x y z
N ASP A 1 12.40 2.42 8.95
CA ASP A 1 11.69 3.27 7.99
C ASP A 1 10.21 3.37 8.39
N TYR A 2 9.71 4.59 8.39
CA TYR A 2 8.32 4.90 8.77
C TYR A 2 7.30 4.06 8.00
N MET A 3 7.47 3.94 6.69
CA MET A 3 6.52 3.20 5.84
C MET A 3 6.60 1.70 6.03
N GLU A 4 7.79 1.15 6.21
CA GLU A 4 7.95 -0.26 6.50
C GLU A 4 7.38 -0.62 7.87
N ASN A 5 7.56 0.27 8.85
CA ASN A 5 6.98 0.08 10.18
C ASN A 5 5.46 0.10 10.14
N ILE A 6 4.86 1.03 9.39
CA ILE A 6 3.41 1.06 9.18
C ILE A 6 2.94 -0.24 8.53
N ALA A 7 3.61 -0.70 7.49
CA ALA A 7 3.25 -1.93 6.79
C ALA A 7 3.28 -3.14 7.73
N TYR A 8 4.30 -3.23 8.59
CA TYR A 8 4.40 -4.29 9.58
C TYR A 8 3.25 -4.23 10.60
N LEU A 9 3.00 -3.04 11.17
CA LEU A 9 1.96 -2.86 12.19
C LEU A 9 0.56 -3.17 11.63
N ILE A 10 0.26 -2.72 10.42
CA ILE A 10 -1.01 -3.00 9.76
C ILE A 10 -1.17 -4.49 9.50
N SER A 11 -0.12 -5.15 9.04
CA SER A 11 -0.17 -6.59 8.73
C SER A 11 -0.49 -7.45 9.95
N SER A 12 -0.11 -7.01 11.14
CA SER A 12 -0.35 -7.73 12.39
C SER A 12 -1.56 -7.22 13.18
N ASN A 13 -2.24 -6.18 12.71
CA ASN A 13 -3.38 -5.59 13.39
C ASN A 13 -4.58 -6.55 13.41
N GLU A 14 -5.22 -6.73 14.56
CA GLU A 14 -6.35 -7.65 14.70
C GLU A 14 -7.56 -7.27 13.84
N ASP A 15 -7.88 -5.98 13.75
CA ASP A 15 -9.01 -5.53 12.92
C ASP A 15 -8.76 -5.80 11.44
N VAL A 16 -7.52 -5.63 10.99
CA VAL A 16 -7.11 -5.91 9.62
C VAL A 16 -7.19 -7.42 9.34
N GLN A 17 -6.67 -8.23 10.24
CA GLN A 17 -6.75 -9.70 10.14
C GLN A 17 -8.20 -10.16 10.06
N ASP A 18 -9.05 -9.66 10.93
CA ASP A 18 -10.47 -10.02 10.94
C ASP A 18 -11.17 -9.57 9.65
N TYR A 19 -10.93 -8.34 9.22
CA TYR A 19 -11.56 -7.84 8.00
C TYR A 19 -11.18 -8.66 6.77
N LEU A 20 -9.91 -8.99 6.64
CA LEU A 20 -9.41 -9.72 5.46
C LEU A 20 -9.80 -11.20 5.47
N PHE A 21 -9.87 -11.83 6.64
CA PHE A 21 -9.82 -13.28 6.73
C PHE A 21 -10.99 -13.94 7.44
N SER A 22 -11.78 -13.21 8.22
CA SER A 22 -12.96 -13.78 8.88
C SER A 22 -14.13 -13.89 7.90
N ASP A 23 -15.08 -14.79 8.21
CA ASP A 23 -16.26 -14.97 7.38
C ASP A 23 -17.24 -13.81 7.53
N GLU A 24 -17.28 -13.16 8.68
CA GLU A 24 -18.16 -12.04 8.97
C GLU A 24 -17.36 -10.73 9.07
N ILE A 25 -17.98 -9.62 8.64
CA ILE A 25 -17.38 -8.30 8.75
C ILE A 25 -17.89 -7.62 10.03
N ASP A 26 -16.96 -7.27 10.92
CA ASP A 26 -17.23 -6.42 12.06
C ASP A 26 -17.22 -4.95 11.63
N SER A 27 -18.37 -4.28 11.70
CA SER A 27 -18.50 -2.89 11.27
C SER A 27 -17.68 -1.93 12.16
N GLU A 28 -17.52 -2.22 13.44
CA GLU A 28 -16.69 -1.41 14.34
C GLU A 28 -15.22 -1.57 14.00
N GLY A 29 -14.76 -2.79 13.74
CA GLY A 29 -13.41 -3.08 13.31
C GLY A 29 -13.08 -2.39 11.99
N ARG A 30 -14.00 -2.45 11.03
CA ARG A 30 -13.87 -1.75 9.75
C ARG A 30 -13.72 -0.24 9.95
N TYR A 31 -14.52 0.35 10.82
CA TYR A 31 -14.43 1.77 11.14
C TYR A 31 -13.06 2.13 11.72
N ARG A 32 -12.54 1.30 12.64
CA ARG A 32 -11.20 1.54 13.23
C ARG A 32 -10.10 1.49 12.18
N ILE A 33 -10.19 0.58 11.22
CA ILE A 33 -9.22 0.50 10.11
C ILE A 33 -9.26 1.78 9.28
N LEU A 34 -10.45 2.23 8.90
CA LEU A 34 -10.61 3.45 8.09
C LEU A 34 -10.08 4.68 8.82
N LYS A 35 -10.24 4.74 10.14
CA LYS A 35 -9.67 5.82 10.96
C LYS A 35 -8.15 5.77 10.99
N GLN A 36 -7.56 4.59 11.06
CA GLN A 36 -6.11 4.44 10.97
C GLN A 36 -5.60 4.90 9.60
N PHE A 37 -6.30 4.53 8.53
CA PHE A 37 -5.93 4.95 7.18
C PHE A 37 -6.02 6.47 7.02
N GLU A 38 -7.04 7.10 7.57
CA GLU A 38 -7.18 8.56 7.58
C GLU A 38 -5.97 9.20 8.28
N THR A 39 -5.56 8.67 9.43
CA THR A 39 -4.37 9.14 10.16
C THR A 39 -3.11 9.01 9.32
N ILE A 40 -2.94 7.89 8.62
CA ILE A 40 -1.79 7.66 7.74
C ILE A 40 -1.79 8.69 6.60
N LEU A 41 -2.93 8.89 5.95
CA LEU A 41 -3.06 9.85 4.85
C LEU A 41 -2.75 11.29 5.30
N ASP A 42 -3.19 11.64 6.51
CA ASP A 42 -2.98 12.98 7.05
C ASP A 42 -1.55 13.20 7.56
N SER A 43 -0.81 12.13 7.83
CA SER A 43 0.54 12.22 8.39
C SER A 43 1.60 12.71 7.40
N ARG A 44 1.37 12.52 6.09
CA ARG A 44 2.33 12.88 5.05
C ARG A 44 1.59 13.29 3.77
N SER A 45 2.00 14.42 3.21
CA SER A 45 1.40 14.95 1.98
C SER A 45 1.74 14.14 0.73
N ASP A 46 2.79 13.31 0.78
CA ASP A 46 3.20 12.49 -0.35
C ASP A 46 2.44 11.15 -0.46
N ILE A 47 1.65 10.78 0.55
CA ILE A 47 0.82 9.58 0.50
C ILE A 47 -0.47 9.89 -0.25
N ARG A 48 -0.71 9.15 -1.33
CA ARG A 48 -1.92 9.29 -2.16
C ARG A 48 -3.01 8.33 -1.76
N ASN A 49 -2.68 7.06 -1.58
CA ASN A 49 -3.62 6.02 -1.21
C ASN A 49 -2.99 5.09 -0.16
N VAL A 50 -3.85 4.49 0.64
CA VAL A 50 -3.49 3.41 1.55
C VAL A 50 -4.65 2.42 1.56
N GLY A 51 -4.35 1.12 1.55
CA GLY A 51 -5.43 0.16 1.51
C GLY A 51 -5.01 -1.26 1.84
N ILE A 52 -6.03 -2.09 2.04
CA ILE A 52 -5.89 -3.54 2.22
C ILE A 52 -6.83 -4.26 1.28
N ILE A 53 -6.37 -5.39 0.77
CA ILE A 53 -7.11 -6.19 -0.20
C ILE A 53 -6.93 -7.66 0.19
N SER A 54 -8.03 -8.41 0.33
CA SER A 54 -7.93 -9.87 0.49
C SER A 54 -7.94 -10.55 -0.87
N LYS A 55 -7.30 -11.70 -0.94
CA LYS A 55 -7.33 -12.53 -2.16
C LYS A 55 -8.75 -12.94 -2.53
N SER A 56 -9.66 -12.99 -1.56
CA SER A 56 -11.08 -13.27 -1.78
C SER A 56 -11.86 -12.09 -2.37
N GLY A 57 -11.28 -10.88 -2.42
CA GLY A 57 -11.87 -9.71 -3.06
C GLY A 57 -12.35 -8.60 -2.15
N ARG A 58 -12.17 -8.71 -0.84
CA ARG A 58 -12.50 -7.62 0.08
C ARG A 58 -11.48 -6.50 -0.04
N MET A 59 -11.95 -5.27 -0.07
CA MET A 59 -11.09 -4.09 -0.22
C MET A 59 -11.53 -2.98 0.74
N LEU A 60 -10.57 -2.38 1.44
CA LEU A 60 -10.73 -1.10 2.13
C LEU A 60 -9.62 -0.17 1.66
N ILE A 61 -10.02 0.98 1.13
CA ILE A 61 -9.10 1.95 0.54
C ILE A 61 -9.37 3.32 1.16
N ASN A 62 -8.31 3.97 1.62
CA ASN A 62 -8.36 5.33 2.18
C ASN A 62 -9.32 5.39 3.37
N ASN A 63 -10.09 6.48 3.47
CA ASN A 63 -11.08 6.65 4.53
C ASN A 63 -12.50 6.20 4.13
N GLY A 64 -12.63 5.55 2.97
CA GLY A 64 -13.90 5.06 2.47
C GLY A 64 -14.77 6.10 1.78
N SER A 65 -14.31 7.34 1.63
CA SER A 65 -15.11 8.42 1.04
C SER A 65 -15.18 8.38 -0.48
N LYS A 66 -14.27 7.67 -1.13
CA LYS A 66 -14.21 7.55 -2.59
C LYS A 66 -14.50 6.12 -3.04
N SER A 67 -15.10 5.99 -4.22
CA SER A 67 -15.48 4.68 -4.75
C SER A 67 -14.27 3.90 -5.25
N VAL A 68 -14.14 2.66 -4.79
CA VAL A 68 -13.15 1.72 -5.31
C VAL A 68 -13.56 1.30 -6.72
N ASN A 69 -12.57 1.19 -7.61
CA ASN A 69 -12.79 0.71 -8.96
C ASN A 69 -12.88 -0.81 -8.98
N HIS A 70 -14.09 -1.34 -8.89
CA HIS A 70 -14.34 -2.79 -8.89
C HIS A 70 -14.17 -3.43 -10.27
N ASP A 71 -14.04 -2.63 -11.33
CA ASP A 71 -13.77 -3.13 -12.69
C ASP A 71 -12.29 -3.43 -12.91
N LEU A 72 -11.40 -2.96 -12.03
CA LEU A 72 -9.99 -3.25 -12.09
C LEU A 72 -9.73 -4.73 -11.77
N ASN A 73 -9.08 -5.44 -12.68
CA ASN A 73 -8.60 -6.78 -12.38
C ASN A 73 -7.31 -6.66 -11.57
N ILE A 74 -7.44 -6.84 -10.26
CA ILE A 74 -6.33 -6.65 -9.32
C ILE A 74 -5.16 -7.60 -9.61
N ASN A 75 -5.44 -8.76 -10.19
CA ASN A 75 -4.41 -9.76 -10.50
C ASN A 75 -3.50 -9.32 -11.65
N THR A 76 -3.85 -8.27 -12.38
CA THR A 76 -2.98 -7.68 -13.41
C THR A 76 -2.02 -6.63 -12.85
N GLN A 77 -2.19 -6.26 -11.59
CA GLN A 77 -1.41 -5.20 -10.96
C GLN A 77 -0.13 -5.76 -10.33
N GLU A 78 1.01 -5.29 -10.83
CA GLU A 78 2.32 -5.77 -10.39
C GLU A 78 2.54 -5.59 -8.89
N TRP A 79 2.13 -4.43 -8.32
CA TRP A 79 2.28 -4.15 -6.90
C TRP A 79 1.51 -5.14 -6.03
N TYR A 80 0.39 -5.68 -6.52
CA TYR A 80 -0.40 -6.67 -5.82
C TYR A 80 0.22 -8.08 -5.94
N THR A 81 0.56 -8.49 -7.14
CA THR A 81 1.10 -9.83 -7.36
C THR A 81 2.48 -10.02 -6.75
N GLN A 82 3.33 -8.99 -6.80
CA GLN A 82 4.64 -9.03 -6.14
C GLN A 82 4.49 -9.18 -4.62
N ALA A 83 3.56 -8.45 -4.01
CA ALA A 83 3.33 -8.53 -2.56
C ALA A 83 2.86 -9.92 -2.13
N LEU A 84 1.97 -10.54 -2.89
CA LEU A 84 1.52 -11.91 -2.61
C LEU A 84 2.67 -12.92 -2.63
N ASN A 85 3.64 -12.70 -3.50
CA ASN A 85 4.78 -13.61 -3.67
C ASN A 85 5.95 -13.29 -2.71
N SER A 86 5.84 -12.22 -1.92
CA SER A 86 6.91 -11.76 -1.03
C SER A 86 6.37 -11.43 0.36
N PRO A 87 5.88 -12.45 1.11
CA PRO A 87 5.23 -12.19 2.41
C PRO A 87 6.21 -11.79 3.52
N GLU A 88 7.50 -11.90 3.30
CA GLU A 88 8.52 -11.67 4.32
C GLU A 88 8.95 -10.21 4.44
N GLY A 89 8.58 -9.39 3.47
CA GLY A 89 8.97 -7.99 3.49
C GLY A 89 8.21 -7.16 2.46
N PRO A 90 8.30 -5.83 2.56
CA PRO A 90 7.65 -4.96 1.60
C PRO A 90 8.33 -5.04 0.24
N THR A 91 7.54 -4.87 -0.81
CA THR A 91 8.01 -4.73 -2.19
C THR A 91 7.71 -3.33 -2.68
N LEU A 92 8.48 -2.89 -3.64
CA LEU A 92 8.32 -1.57 -4.24
C LEU A 92 8.14 -1.72 -5.73
N THR A 93 7.09 -1.10 -6.26
CA THR A 93 6.82 -1.06 -7.68
C THR A 93 7.23 0.31 -8.23
N SER A 94 7.93 0.32 -9.36
CA SER A 94 8.34 1.57 -10.02
C SER A 94 7.12 2.39 -10.42
N SER A 95 7.35 3.65 -10.81
CA SER A 95 6.29 4.61 -11.12
C SER A 95 5.30 4.06 -12.16
N HIS A 96 4.02 4.22 -11.87
CA HIS A 96 2.93 3.73 -12.73
C HIS A 96 1.65 4.52 -12.42
N VAL A 97 0.65 4.37 -13.28
CA VAL A 97 -0.67 4.95 -13.06
C VAL A 97 -1.47 4.01 -12.16
N GLN A 98 -2.08 4.56 -11.09
CA GLN A 98 -2.93 3.79 -10.19
C GLN A 98 -4.40 3.95 -10.57
N HIS A 99 -5.08 2.82 -10.80
CA HIS A 99 -6.49 2.78 -11.20
C HIS A 99 -7.43 2.32 -10.09
N ILE A 100 -6.96 2.25 -8.85
CA ILE A 100 -7.73 1.63 -7.75
C ILE A 100 -8.96 2.45 -7.34
N ILE A 101 -8.94 3.77 -7.55
CA ILE A 101 -10.08 4.65 -7.26
C ILE A 101 -10.76 5.03 -8.57
N SER A 102 -12.08 4.87 -8.64
CA SER A 102 -12.87 5.21 -9.83
C SER A 102 -12.69 6.67 -10.22
N GLY A 103 -12.35 6.91 -11.49
CA GLY A 103 -12.18 8.26 -12.03
C GLY A 103 -10.86 8.93 -11.68
N GLU A 104 -9.98 8.28 -10.94
CA GLU A 104 -8.66 8.83 -10.59
C GLU A 104 -7.55 8.01 -11.24
N ARG A 105 -6.55 8.69 -11.77
CA ARG A 105 -5.40 8.07 -12.46
C ARG A 105 -4.09 8.73 -12.07
N PRO A 106 -3.76 8.77 -10.77
CA PRO A 106 -2.51 9.40 -10.36
C PRO A 106 -1.31 8.57 -10.74
N TRP A 107 -0.18 9.24 -11.02
CA TRP A 107 1.12 8.61 -11.10
C TRP A 107 1.66 8.41 -9.69
N VAL A 108 2.01 7.19 -9.37
CA VAL A 108 2.43 6.78 -8.02
C VAL A 108 3.61 5.81 -8.08
N ILE A 109 4.26 5.67 -6.94
CA ILE A 109 5.11 4.53 -6.61
C ILE A 109 4.39 3.78 -5.50
N THR A 110 4.27 2.48 -5.61
CA THR A 110 3.53 1.68 -4.64
C THR A 110 4.47 0.82 -3.80
N LEU A 111 4.39 1.00 -2.49
CA LEU A 111 4.96 0.08 -1.51
C LEU A 111 3.86 -0.89 -1.09
N SER A 112 4.13 -2.18 -1.18
CA SER A 112 3.13 -3.19 -0.83
C SER A 112 3.76 -4.33 -0.02
N ARG A 113 2.93 -5.00 0.78
CA ARG A 113 3.34 -6.11 1.62
C ARG A 113 2.25 -7.16 1.66
N GLY A 114 2.64 -8.43 1.47
CA GLY A 114 1.73 -9.55 1.66
C GLY A 114 1.35 -9.73 3.13
N ILE A 115 0.08 -10.06 3.36
CA ILE A 115 -0.46 -10.34 4.69
C ILE A 115 -0.97 -11.77 4.69
N ARG A 116 -0.56 -12.56 5.68
CA ARG A 116 -1.05 -13.91 5.87
C ARG A 116 -1.98 -13.97 7.08
N ASP A 117 -2.98 -14.85 6.99
CA ASP A 117 -3.88 -15.14 8.09
C ASP A 117 -3.10 -15.77 9.24
N ARG A 118 -3.12 -15.13 10.40
CA ARG A 118 -2.40 -15.59 11.59
C ARG A 118 -3.21 -16.57 12.46
N SER A 119 -4.52 -16.66 12.21
CA SER A 119 -5.43 -17.44 13.06
C SER A 119 -5.66 -18.86 12.57
N GLY A 120 -5.12 -19.27 11.44
CA GLY A 120 -5.37 -20.56 10.84
C GLY A 120 -4.13 -21.19 10.25
N SER A 121 -4.35 -21.95 9.16
CA SER A 121 -3.27 -22.64 8.45
C SER A 121 -2.31 -21.71 7.69
N GLY A 122 -2.61 -20.40 7.63
CA GLY A 122 -1.87 -19.44 6.83
C GLY A 122 -2.15 -19.50 5.34
N GLU A 123 -3.22 -20.18 4.93
CA GLU A 123 -3.59 -20.33 3.53
C GLU A 123 -4.26 -19.10 2.95
N LYS A 124 -4.94 -18.32 3.79
CA LYS A 124 -5.60 -17.08 3.36
C LYS A 124 -4.57 -15.97 3.26
N GLU A 125 -4.67 -15.18 2.22
CA GLU A 125 -3.70 -14.14 1.89
C GLU A 125 -4.38 -12.82 1.56
N GLY A 126 -3.66 -11.73 1.79
CA GLY A 126 -4.04 -10.40 1.42
C GLY A 126 -2.83 -9.53 1.18
N VAL A 127 -3.07 -8.25 0.88
CA VAL A 127 -2.02 -7.27 0.60
C VAL A 127 -2.36 -5.96 1.28
N PHE A 128 -1.37 -5.34 1.90
CA PHE A 128 -1.38 -3.95 2.30
C PHE A 128 -0.55 -3.15 1.29
N PHE A 129 -1.03 -1.94 0.93
CA PHE A 129 -0.27 -1.09 0.03
C PHE A 129 -0.38 0.39 0.42
N ILE A 130 0.65 1.14 0.07
CA ILE A 130 0.69 2.61 0.15
C ILE A 130 1.16 3.11 -1.20
N ASP A 131 0.41 4.05 -1.77
CA ASP A 131 0.80 4.78 -2.97
C ASP A 131 1.41 6.12 -2.59
N LEU A 132 2.59 6.39 -3.14
CA LEU A 132 3.26 7.69 -3.01
C LEU A 132 3.08 8.48 -4.29
N ASN A 133 2.72 9.75 -4.17
CA ASN A 133 2.61 10.64 -5.33
C ASN A 133 3.96 10.76 -6.04
N TYR A 134 3.98 10.44 -7.32
CA TYR A 134 5.19 10.58 -8.14
C TYR A 134 5.69 12.01 -8.16
N SER A 135 4.79 13.00 -8.24
CA SER A 135 5.17 14.41 -8.29
C SER A 135 5.94 14.87 -7.05
N ALA A 136 5.57 14.38 -5.88
CA ALA A 136 6.28 14.70 -4.63
C ALA A 136 7.68 14.08 -4.61
N ILE A 137 7.81 12.85 -5.09
CA ILE A 137 9.09 12.13 -5.18
C ILE A 137 10.00 12.79 -6.21
N SER A 138 9.46 13.13 -7.37
CA SER A 138 10.18 13.83 -8.43
C SER A 138 10.72 15.18 -7.93
N GLY A 139 9.91 15.93 -7.17
CA GLY A 139 10.35 17.18 -6.57
C GLY A 139 11.52 17.00 -5.61
N LEU A 140 11.51 15.94 -4.80
CA LEU A 140 12.61 15.63 -3.89
C LEU A 140 13.90 15.30 -4.65
N CYS A 141 13.81 14.55 -5.74
CA CYS A 141 14.97 14.24 -6.58
C CYS A 141 15.55 15.49 -7.22
N ASP A 142 14.70 16.38 -7.72
CA ASP A 142 15.12 17.64 -8.36
C ASP A 142 15.84 18.57 -7.38
N GLN A 143 15.50 18.51 -6.10
CA GLN A 143 16.14 19.29 -5.04
C GLN A 143 17.43 18.67 -4.53
N SER A 144 17.85 17.55 -5.08
CA SER A 144 19.02 16.79 -4.63
C SER A 144 18.98 16.44 -3.13
N THR A 145 17.79 16.25 -2.59
CA THR A 145 17.57 15.89 -1.19
C THR A 145 17.36 14.40 -1.00
N VAL A 146 17.80 13.62 -1.95
CA VAL A 146 17.69 12.16 -1.93
C VAL A 146 18.33 11.62 -0.65
N GLY A 147 17.59 10.78 0.04
CA GLY A 147 18.06 10.15 1.27
C GLY A 147 17.81 10.94 2.56
N THR A 148 17.38 12.20 2.49
CA THR A 148 17.17 13.03 3.70
C THR A 148 16.02 12.53 4.58
N LYS A 149 15.13 11.72 4.04
CA LYS A 149 13.99 11.15 4.75
C LYS A 149 14.15 9.65 5.01
N GLY A 150 15.37 9.14 4.99
CA GLY A 150 15.66 7.74 5.28
C GLY A 150 15.52 6.81 4.08
N TYR A 151 15.42 7.35 2.86
CA TYR A 151 15.39 6.57 1.64
C TYR A 151 16.13 7.28 0.50
N ALA A 152 16.58 6.48 -0.47
CA ALA A 152 17.19 6.95 -1.70
C ALA A 152 16.32 6.58 -2.90
N PHE A 153 16.43 7.34 -3.99
CA PHE A 153 15.73 7.09 -5.24
C PHE A 153 16.72 6.69 -6.32
N ILE A 154 16.31 5.72 -7.15
CA ILE A 154 17.06 5.27 -8.31
C ILE A 154 16.15 5.35 -9.53
N LEU A 155 16.69 5.80 -10.66
CA LEU A 155 15.99 5.72 -11.94
C LEU A 155 16.23 4.33 -12.54
N ASP A 156 15.16 3.64 -12.93
CA ASP A 156 15.30 2.38 -13.66
C ASP A 156 15.70 2.64 -15.13
N ALA A 157 15.89 1.56 -15.91
CA ALA A 157 16.32 1.66 -17.29
C ALA A 157 15.31 2.37 -18.21
N LYS A 158 14.07 2.51 -17.78
CA LYS A 158 12.99 3.19 -18.50
C LYS A 158 12.80 4.64 -18.05
N GLY A 159 13.63 5.13 -17.14
CA GLY A 159 13.52 6.48 -16.59
C GLY A 159 12.50 6.59 -15.46
N ASN A 160 11.99 5.50 -14.92
CA ASN A 160 11.09 5.51 -13.78
C ASN A 160 11.87 5.65 -12.48
N ILE A 161 11.30 6.37 -11.53
CA ILE A 161 11.87 6.50 -10.19
C ILE A 161 11.52 5.24 -9.39
N VAL A 162 12.54 4.65 -8.78
CA VAL A 162 12.41 3.50 -7.89
C VAL A 162 12.85 3.93 -6.50
N TYR A 163 12.01 3.68 -5.52
CA TYR A 163 12.30 4.00 -4.12
C TYR A 163 13.12 2.87 -3.49
N HIS A 164 14.17 3.25 -2.75
CA HIS A 164 14.94 2.31 -1.94
C HIS A 164 15.05 2.84 -0.51
N PRO A 165 14.73 2.02 0.49
CA PRO A 165 15.02 2.40 1.88
C PRO A 165 16.54 2.49 2.07
N GLN A 166 17.00 3.49 2.82
CA GLN A 166 18.41 3.59 3.17
C GLN A 166 18.80 2.41 4.05
N GLN A 167 19.87 1.75 3.69
CA GLN A 167 20.51 0.78 4.56
C GLN A 167 21.34 1.54 5.60
N GLN A 168 21.10 1.25 6.84
CA GLN A 168 21.89 1.77 7.94
C GLN A 168 23.07 0.85 8.21
#